data_9caa6ca02e636177cb7621d4baec3a30
#
_entry.id   9caa6ca02e636177cb7621d4baec3a30
#
_cell.length_a   1.000
_cell.length_b   1.000
_cell.length_c   1.000
_cell.angle_alpha   90.00
_cell.angle_beta   90.00
_cell.angle_gamma   90.00
#
_symmetry.space_group_name_H-M   'P 1'
#
loop_
_entity.id
_entity.type
_entity.pdbx_description
1 polymer ?
#
loop_
_entity_poly.entity_id
_entity_poly.type
_entity_poly.pdbx_seq_one_letter_code
_entity_poly.pdbx_strand_id
1 'polypeptide(L)'
;MTVAAPERLSPWVVHCDGSAMPNPGRMGVGVVITQPDGTRHTFSQATHTTGCNNEAELRALTLALRELQARGATTVQAFSDNSTLVEQLSGAADVRPIVRMAPLFDEARTLLQGFDEARVQWIPRHRNGEADALARAALGFGPKPPPKAWKKRR
;
A
#
# COMPACT_ATOMS: atom_id res chain seq x y z
N MET A 1 -20.91 29.00 25.68
CA MET A 1 -19.88 27.98 25.41
C MET A 1 -19.90 27.65 23.93
N THR A 2 -18.96 28.18 23.21
CA THR A 2 -18.82 27.90 21.79
C THR A 2 -18.15 26.53 21.65
N VAL A 3 -18.89 25.56 21.16
CA VAL A 3 -18.30 24.29 20.75
C VAL A 3 -17.53 24.56 19.48
N ALA A 4 -16.22 24.45 19.54
CA ALA A 4 -15.41 24.49 18.32
C ALA A 4 -15.90 23.41 17.37
N ALA A 5 -15.99 23.74 16.06
CA ALA A 5 -16.26 22.73 15.04
C ALA A 5 -15.24 21.59 15.23
N PRO A 6 -15.68 20.32 15.15
CA PRO A 6 -14.75 19.21 15.29
C PRO A 6 -13.62 19.39 14.28
N GLU A 7 -12.40 19.47 14.77
CA GLU A 7 -11.23 19.46 13.91
C GLU A 7 -11.27 18.19 13.08
N ARG A 8 -11.02 18.30 11.79
CA ARG A 8 -10.81 17.14 10.95
C ARG A 8 -9.67 16.33 11.58
N LEU A 9 -10.01 15.13 12.00
CA LEU A 9 -8.99 14.21 12.51
C LEU A 9 -7.95 13.99 11.43
N SER A 10 -6.69 14.17 11.79
CA SER A 10 -5.59 13.85 10.88
C SER A 10 -5.70 12.38 10.48
N PRO A 11 -5.51 12.05 9.20
CA PRO A 11 -5.61 10.67 8.76
C PRO A 11 -4.45 9.81 9.28
N TRP A 12 -4.71 8.53 9.44
CA TRP A 12 -3.65 7.54 9.49
C TRP A 12 -3.08 7.41 8.08
N VAL A 13 -1.77 7.43 7.97
CA VAL A 13 -1.08 7.36 6.67
C VAL A 13 -0.48 5.99 6.47
N VAL A 14 -0.66 5.45 5.27
CA VAL A 14 -0.13 4.14 4.91
C VAL A 14 0.71 4.26 3.65
N HIS A 15 1.90 3.67 3.69
CA HIS A 15 2.69 3.35 2.51
C HIS A 15 2.74 1.84 2.38
N CYS A 16 2.36 1.32 1.23
CA CYS A 16 2.38 -0.12 1.00
C CYS A 16 3.03 -0.45 -0.34
N ASP A 17 3.68 -1.60 -0.38
CA ASP A 17 4.30 -2.14 -1.59
C ASP A 17 4.30 -3.65 -1.52
N GLY A 18 4.36 -4.29 -2.66
CA GLY A 18 4.44 -5.72 -2.78
C GLY A 18 5.38 -6.11 -3.91
N SER A 19 5.98 -7.27 -3.78
CA SER A 19 6.96 -7.76 -4.75
C SER A 19 6.76 -9.25 -4.95
N ALA A 20 6.74 -9.68 -6.21
CA ALA A 20 6.82 -11.09 -6.56
C ALA A 20 8.19 -11.38 -7.18
N MET A 21 8.90 -12.38 -6.65
CA MET A 21 10.24 -12.72 -7.13
C MET A 21 10.41 -14.24 -7.24
N PRO A 22 10.58 -14.75 -8.50
CA PRO A 22 10.39 -14.04 -9.75
C PRO A 22 8.95 -13.56 -9.94
N ASN A 23 8.66 -12.77 -10.98
CA ASN A 23 7.31 -12.31 -11.27
C ASN A 23 6.72 -13.09 -12.48
N PRO A 24 5.74 -14.01 -12.31
CA PRO A 24 5.12 -14.38 -11.03
C PRO A 24 6.00 -15.32 -10.19
N GLY A 25 5.78 -15.32 -8.89
CA GLY A 25 6.54 -16.15 -7.96
C GLY A 25 6.18 -15.88 -6.51
N ARG A 26 7.14 -16.06 -5.63
CA ARG A 26 6.99 -15.80 -4.21
C ARG A 26 6.69 -14.31 -4.00
N MET A 27 5.73 -14.02 -3.12
CA MET A 27 5.31 -12.65 -2.84
C MET A 27 5.70 -12.21 -1.44
N GLY A 28 6.24 -10.99 -1.37
CA GLY A 28 6.47 -10.29 -0.11
C GLY A 28 5.70 -8.99 -0.07
N VAL A 29 5.25 -8.61 1.10
CA VAL A 29 4.52 -7.37 1.33
C VAL A 29 5.26 -6.50 2.33
N GLY A 30 5.24 -5.19 2.08
CA GLY A 30 5.80 -4.18 2.96
C GLY A 30 4.77 -3.10 3.24
N VAL A 31 4.62 -2.74 4.51
CA VAL A 31 3.65 -1.75 4.96
C VAL A 31 4.27 -0.87 6.02
N VAL A 32 4.06 0.43 5.87
CA VAL A 32 4.40 1.44 6.88
C VAL A 32 3.14 2.18 7.26
N ILE A 33 2.72 2.07 8.50
CA ILE A 33 1.57 2.81 9.04
C ILE A 33 2.10 3.91 9.95
N THR A 34 1.63 5.14 9.71
CA THR A 34 1.96 6.30 10.56
C THR A 34 0.67 6.80 11.17
N GLN A 35 0.60 6.77 12.50
CA GLN A 35 -0.53 7.32 13.25
C GLN A 35 -0.52 8.84 13.22
N PRO A 36 -1.65 9.49 13.51
CA PRO A 36 -1.70 10.96 13.57
C PRO A 36 -0.71 11.58 14.56
N ASP A 37 -0.35 10.86 15.62
CA ASP A 37 0.65 11.30 16.62
C ASP A 37 2.10 11.06 16.19
N GLY A 38 2.32 10.50 14.99
CA GLY A 38 3.65 10.19 14.46
C GLY A 38 4.16 8.80 14.79
N THR A 39 3.45 8.02 15.61
CA THR A 39 3.83 6.63 15.91
C THR A 39 3.79 5.80 14.64
N ARG A 40 4.84 5.00 14.41
CA ARG A 40 5.00 4.22 13.19
C ARG A 40 4.95 2.73 13.49
N HIS A 41 4.30 1.99 12.59
CA HIS A 41 4.25 0.53 12.61
C HIS A 41 4.70 0.02 11.24
N THR A 42 5.63 -0.91 11.21
CA THR A 42 6.15 -1.47 9.96
C THR A 42 5.90 -2.96 9.89
N PHE A 43 5.61 -3.45 8.71
CA PHE A 43 5.34 -4.86 8.45
C PHE A 43 6.16 -5.32 7.24
N SER A 44 6.79 -6.47 7.37
CA SER A 44 7.54 -7.12 6.30
C SER A 44 7.20 -8.60 6.38
N GLN A 45 6.36 -9.08 5.45
CA GLN A 45 5.81 -10.44 5.53
C GLN A 45 5.82 -11.12 4.17
N ALA A 46 6.24 -12.38 4.14
CA ALA A 46 6.00 -13.26 3.01
C ALA A 46 4.56 -13.79 3.05
N THR A 47 3.89 -13.85 1.90
CA THR A 47 2.50 -14.31 1.85
C THR A 47 2.38 -15.83 1.89
N HIS A 48 3.49 -16.56 1.64
CA HIS A 48 3.54 -18.03 1.51
C HIS A 48 2.69 -18.57 0.36
N THR A 49 2.31 -17.71 -0.58
CA THR A 49 1.63 -18.06 -1.82
C THR A 49 2.39 -17.45 -2.99
N THR A 50 2.11 -17.93 -4.19
CA THR A 50 2.70 -17.40 -5.40
C THR A 50 1.70 -16.51 -6.14
N GLY A 51 2.20 -15.48 -6.79
CA GLY A 51 1.38 -14.57 -7.58
C GLY A 51 2.23 -13.57 -8.32
N CYS A 52 1.60 -12.57 -8.92
CA CYS A 52 2.27 -11.49 -9.64
C CYS A 52 2.50 -10.27 -8.75
N ASN A 53 3.27 -9.30 -9.25
CA ASN A 53 3.52 -8.06 -8.53
C ASN A 53 2.23 -7.34 -8.14
N ASN A 54 1.26 -7.26 -9.07
CA ASN A 54 -0.02 -6.60 -8.78
C ASN A 54 -0.76 -7.26 -7.62
N GLU A 55 -0.76 -8.59 -7.56
CA GLU A 55 -1.36 -9.31 -6.45
C GLU A 55 -0.61 -9.04 -5.13
N ALA A 56 0.71 -9.05 -5.16
CA ALA A 56 1.53 -8.76 -3.97
C ALA A 56 1.22 -7.36 -3.42
N GLU A 57 1.10 -6.37 -4.29
CA GLU A 57 0.78 -5.00 -3.89
C GLU A 57 -0.63 -4.85 -3.34
N LEU A 58 -1.60 -5.55 -3.94
CA LEU A 58 -2.97 -5.56 -3.42
C LEU A 58 -3.04 -6.24 -2.05
N ARG A 59 -2.29 -7.32 -1.85
CA ARG A 59 -2.19 -8.00 -0.55
C ARG A 59 -1.54 -7.11 0.51
N ALA A 60 -0.55 -6.29 0.12
CA ALA A 60 0.05 -5.30 1.02
C ALA A 60 -0.99 -4.28 1.49
N LEU A 61 -1.80 -3.77 0.57
CA LEU A 61 -2.87 -2.83 0.90
C LEU A 61 -3.90 -3.47 1.82
N THR A 62 -4.36 -4.69 1.53
CA THR A 62 -5.35 -5.37 2.38
C THR A 62 -4.81 -5.65 3.78
N LEU A 63 -3.55 -6.05 3.91
CA LEU A 63 -2.89 -6.20 5.21
C LEU A 63 -2.94 -4.88 5.98
N ALA A 64 -2.55 -3.79 5.34
CA ALA A 64 -2.56 -2.46 5.94
C ALA A 64 -3.95 -2.05 6.41
N LEU A 65 -4.96 -2.24 5.57
CA LEU A 65 -6.34 -1.87 5.90
C LEU A 65 -6.90 -2.67 7.08
N ARG A 66 -6.58 -3.96 7.15
CA ARG A 66 -6.98 -4.79 8.29
C ARG A 66 -6.31 -4.34 9.59
N GLU A 67 -5.03 -4.01 9.53
CA GLU A 67 -4.30 -3.49 10.69
C GLU A 67 -4.88 -2.15 11.15
N LEU A 68 -5.20 -1.27 10.23
CA LEU A 68 -5.82 0.02 10.54
C LEU A 68 -7.18 -0.16 11.19
N GLN A 69 -8.00 -1.07 10.68
CA GLN A 69 -9.29 -1.39 11.26
C GLN A 69 -9.15 -1.93 12.67
N ALA A 70 -8.21 -2.84 12.90
CA ALA A 70 -7.94 -3.43 14.21
C ALA A 70 -7.45 -2.38 15.21
N ARG A 71 -6.79 -1.32 14.74
CA ARG A 71 -6.27 -0.23 15.59
C ARG A 71 -7.25 0.93 15.77
N GLY A 72 -8.45 0.83 15.20
CA GLY A 72 -9.50 1.84 15.37
C GLY A 72 -9.34 3.07 14.51
N ALA A 73 -8.56 3.03 13.43
CA ALA A 73 -8.46 4.13 12.50
C ALA A 73 -9.82 4.40 11.84
N THR A 74 -10.17 5.67 11.70
CA THR A 74 -11.43 6.10 11.07
C THR A 74 -11.20 6.82 9.74
N THR A 75 -10.08 7.53 9.64
CA THR A 75 -9.68 8.26 8.44
C THR A 75 -8.32 7.77 7.97
N VAL A 76 -8.23 7.36 6.71
CA VAL A 76 -7.06 6.70 6.15
C VAL A 76 -6.64 7.36 4.85
N GLN A 77 -5.35 7.65 4.72
CA GLN A 77 -4.71 8.04 3.47
C GLN A 77 -3.67 6.98 3.11
N ALA A 78 -3.94 6.19 2.08
CA ALA A 78 -3.05 5.15 1.62
C ALA A 78 -2.31 5.59 0.34
N PHE A 79 -1.04 5.26 0.26
CA PHE A 79 -0.20 5.53 -0.90
C PHE A 79 0.34 4.24 -1.49
N SER A 80 0.28 4.14 -2.80
CA SER A 80 0.84 3.04 -3.58
C SER A 80 1.54 3.59 -4.83
N ASP A 81 2.62 2.95 -5.23
CA ASP A 81 3.30 3.31 -6.48
C ASP A 81 2.78 2.53 -7.69
N ASN A 82 1.75 1.73 -7.50
CA ASN A 82 1.12 0.95 -8.57
C ASN A 82 -0.11 1.68 -9.11
N SER A 83 0.04 2.31 -10.27
CA SER A 83 -1.05 3.06 -10.90
C SER A 83 -2.24 2.16 -11.27
N THR A 84 -1.99 0.93 -11.69
CA THR A 84 -3.05 -0.04 -12.02
C THR A 84 -3.92 -0.33 -10.80
N LEU A 85 -3.30 -0.56 -9.65
CA LEU A 85 -4.01 -0.80 -8.39
C LEU A 85 -4.89 0.39 -8.02
N VAL A 86 -4.33 1.59 -8.07
CA VAL A 86 -5.05 2.82 -7.72
C VAL A 86 -6.22 3.04 -8.66
N GLU A 87 -6.03 2.85 -9.97
CA GLU A 87 -7.11 2.94 -10.96
C GLU A 87 -8.23 1.95 -10.70
N GLN A 88 -7.88 0.68 -10.43
CA GLN A 88 -8.87 -0.36 -10.13
C GLN A 88 -9.73 -0.02 -8.90
N LEU A 89 -9.14 0.63 -7.92
CA LEU A 89 -9.83 1.00 -6.68
C LEU A 89 -10.53 2.35 -6.75
N SER A 90 -10.30 3.14 -7.81
CA SER A 90 -10.89 4.47 -7.97
C SER A 90 -12.39 4.46 -8.21
N GLY A 91 -12.94 3.33 -8.68
CA GLY A 91 -14.36 3.25 -9.08
C GLY A 91 -14.68 3.93 -10.40
N ALA A 92 -13.69 4.35 -11.17
CA ALA A 92 -13.90 4.98 -12.47
C ALA A 92 -14.56 3.99 -13.43
N ALA A 93 -15.60 4.45 -14.14
CA ALA A 93 -16.45 3.58 -14.96
C ALA A 93 -15.75 3.01 -16.20
N ASP A 94 -14.67 3.63 -16.64
CA ASP A 94 -13.90 3.24 -17.82
C ASP A 94 -12.75 2.27 -17.51
N VAL A 95 -12.54 1.92 -16.23
CA VAL A 95 -11.48 1.00 -15.82
C VAL A 95 -11.95 -0.44 -16.02
N ARG A 96 -11.19 -1.21 -16.80
CA ARG A 96 -11.47 -2.62 -17.01
C ARG A 96 -11.07 -3.44 -15.78
N PRO A 97 -12.00 -4.22 -15.17
CA PRO A 97 -11.64 -5.06 -14.04
C PRO A 97 -10.61 -6.12 -14.41
N ILE A 98 -9.69 -6.39 -13.49
CA ILE A 98 -8.78 -7.52 -13.60
C ILE A 98 -9.50 -8.74 -13.00
N VAL A 99 -10.13 -9.53 -13.87
CA VAL A 99 -11.07 -10.58 -13.48
C VAL A 99 -10.45 -11.61 -12.53
N ARG A 100 -9.23 -12.05 -12.81
CA ARG A 100 -8.54 -13.06 -11.97
C ARG A 100 -8.27 -12.59 -10.54
N MET A 101 -8.25 -11.27 -10.32
CA MET A 101 -7.99 -10.67 -9.02
C MET A 101 -9.27 -10.10 -8.39
N ALA A 102 -10.43 -10.34 -9.01
CA ALA A 102 -11.69 -9.76 -8.55
C ALA A 102 -11.99 -10.01 -7.07
N PRO A 103 -11.83 -11.22 -6.52
CA PRO A 103 -12.09 -11.45 -5.09
C PRO A 103 -11.19 -10.61 -4.18
N LEU A 104 -9.92 -10.41 -4.55
CA LEU A 104 -8.99 -9.60 -3.78
C LEU A 104 -9.35 -8.11 -3.84
N PHE A 105 -9.76 -7.61 -5.00
CA PHE A 105 -10.24 -6.23 -5.14
C PHE A 105 -11.54 -6.00 -4.38
N ASP A 106 -12.46 -6.95 -4.40
CA ASP A 106 -13.72 -6.88 -3.65
C ASP A 106 -13.44 -6.79 -2.15
N GLU A 107 -12.50 -7.58 -1.65
CA GLU A 107 -12.06 -7.52 -0.26
C GLU A 107 -11.48 -6.16 0.09
N ALA A 108 -10.60 -5.62 -0.75
CA ALA A 108 -10.00 -4.30 -0.54
C ALA A 108 -11.08 -3.20 -0.50
N ARG A 109 -12.04 -3.24 -1.43
CA ARG A 109 -13.14 -2.28 -1.47
C ARG A 109 -14.01 -2.36 -0.22
N THR A 110 -14.32 -3.57 0.24
CA THR A 110 -15.08 -3.78 1.46
C THR A 110 -14.35 -3.19 2.68
N LEU A 111 -13.05 -3.42 2.77
CA LEU A 111 -12.24 -2.83 3.86
C LEU A 111 -12.24 -1.30 3.79
N LEU A 112 -12.05 -0.74 2.60
CA LEU A 112 -12.06 0.72 2.42
C LEU A 112 -13.39 1.35 2.84
N GLN A 113 -14.52 0.69 2.53
CA GLN A 113 -15.84 1.16 2.90
C GLN A 113 -16.11 1.11 4.42
N GLY A 114 -15.33 0.35 5.15
CA GLY A 114 -15.44 0.26 6.61
C GLY A 114 -14.89 1.47 7.37
N PHE A 115 -14.17 2.36 6.71
CA PHE A 115 -13.67 3.60 7.28
C PHE A 115 -14.62 4.76 7.01
N ASP A 116 -14.61 5.77 7.87
CA ASP A 116 -15.40 6.99 7.64
C ASP A 116 -14.91 7.71 6.38
N GLU A 117 -13.60 7.76 6.22
CA GLU A 117 -12.97 8.31 5.03
C GLU A 117 -11.71 7.50 4.72
N ALA A 118 -11.60 7.01 3.50
CA ALA A 118 -10.40 6.30 3.05
C ALA A 118 -10.09 6.71 1.62
N ARG A 119 -8.84 7.08 1.38
CA ARG A 119 -8.33 7.45 0.07
C ARG A 119 -7.12 6.61 -0.28
N VAL A 120 -7.07 6.14 -1.51
CA VAL A 120 -5.90 5.48 -2.09
C VAL A 120 -5.36 6.36 -3.20
N GLN A 121 -4.11 6.77 -3.08
CA GLN A 121 -3.48 7.71 -4.00
C GLN A 121 -2.18 7.13 -4.53
N TRP A 122 -1.91 7.37 -5.81
CA TRP A 122 -0.64 7.02 -6.42
C TRP A 122 0.47 7.99 -6.01
N ILE A 123 1.64 7.42 -5.74
CA ILE A 123 2.89 8.17 -5.56
C ILE A 123 3.98 7.56 -6.44
N PRO A 124 4.97 8.35 -6.85
CA PRO A 124 6.08 7.79 -7.60
C PRO A 124 6.92 6.84 -6.74
N ARG A 125 7.54 5.87 -7.40
CA ARG A 125 8.30 4.79 -6.74
C ARG A 125 9.37 5.30 -5.78
N HIS A 126 10.05 6.40 -6.12
CA HIS A 126 11.11 6.95 -5.26
C HIS A 126 10.59 7.51 -3.93
N ARG A 127 9.28 7.73 -3.80
CA ARG A 127 8.65 8.14 -2.54
C ARG A 127 8.10 6.97 -1.73
N ASN A 128 8.22 5.76 -2.26
CA ASN A 128 7.72 4.54 -1.61
C ASN A 128 8.85 3.57 -1.26
N GLY A 129 10.07 4.09 -1.09
CA GLY A 129 11.27 3.28 -0.92
C GLY A 129 11.28 2.43 0.35
N GLU A 130 10.72 2.92 1.45
CA GLU A 130 10.69 2.16 2.70
C GLU A 130 9.76 0.94 2.59
N ALA A 131 8.57 1.10 2.04
CA ALA A 131 7.65 -0.03 1.81
C ALA A 131 8.24 -1.03 0.82
N ASP A 132 8.91 -0.57 -0.24
CA ASP A 132 9.61 -1.42 -1.18
C ASP A 132 10.70 -2.25 -0.48
N ALA A 133 11.52 -1.62 0.36
CA ALA A 133 12.57 -2.32 1.10
C ALA A 133 11.99 -3.39 2.03
N LEU A 134 10.88 -3.11 2.70
CA LEU A 134 10.20 -4.08 3.56
C LEU A 134 9.64 -5.26 2.78
N ALA A 135 9.05 -5.03 1.61
CA ALA A 135 8.55 -6.08 0.73
C ALA A 135 9.69 -7.00 0.25
N ARG A 136 10.81 -6.41 -0.13
CA ARG A 136 12.00 -7.17 -0.57
C ARG A 136 12.62 -7.95 0.57
N ALA A 137 12.71 -7.35 1.76
CA ALA A 137 13.25 -8.00 2.96
C ALA A 137 12.44 -9.25 3.33
N ALA A 138 11.12 -9.22 3.14
CA ALA A 138 10.24 -10.38 3.39
C ALA A 138 10.63 -11.61 2.56
N LEU A 139 11.25 -11.40 1.40
CA LEU A 139 11.72 -12.46 0.51
C LEU A 139 13.22 -12.75 0.65
N GLY A 140 13.89 -12.10 1.60
CA GLY A 140 15.31 -12.29 1.84
C GLY A 140 16.21 -11.43 0.94
N PHE A 141 15.68 -10.43 0.25
CA PHE A 141 16.46 -9.52 -0.58
C PHE A 141 16.79 -8.24 0.17
N GLY A 142 17.99 -7.72 -0.06
CA GLY A 142 18.38 -6.41 0.46
C GLY A 142 17.65 -5.27 -0.26
N PRO A 143 17.80 -4.03 0.25
CA PRO A 143 17.23 -2.87 -0.40
C PRO A 143 17.79 -2.71 -1.82
N LYS A 144 17.01 -2.09 -2.71
CA LYS A 144 17.47 -1.79 -4.06
C LYS A 144 18.73 -0.92 -3.98
N PRO A 145 19.76 -1.22 -4.81
CA PRO A 145 20.89 -0.31 -4.90
C PRO A 145 20.41 1.06 -5.40
N PRO A 146 21.06 2.15 -4.96
CA PRO A 146 20.72 3.46 -5.47
C PRO A 146 20.89 3.49 -7.00
N PRO A 147 20.08 4.28 -7.72
CA PRO A 147 20.25 4.40 -9.16
C PRO A 147 21.68 4.82 -9.48
N LYS A 148 22.27 4.19 -10.49
CA LYS A 148 23.64 4.53 -10.93
C LYS A 148 23.68 6.01 -11.26
N ALA A 149 24.57 6.73 -10.55
CA ALA A 149 24.83 8.12 -10.88
C ALA A 149 25.26 8.23 -12.34
N TRP A 150 24.64 9.15 -13.06
CA TRP A 150 25.07 9.46 -14.43
C TRP A 150 26.53 9.85 -14.41
N LYS A 151 27.38 9.03 -15.02
CA LYS A 151 28.74 9.47 -15.28
C LYS A 151 28.67 10.56 -16.32
N LYS A 152 29.00 11.79 -15.93
CA LYS A 152 29.20 12.85 -16.90
C LYS A 152 30.25 12.37 -17.92
N ARG A 153 29.86 12.29 -19.18
CA ARG A 153 30.84 12.09 -20.24
C ARG A 153 31.79 13.29 -20.25
N ARG A 154 33.02 12.98 -20.07
CA ARG A 154 34.07 13.98 -20.27
C ARG A 154 34.14 14.34 -21.75
#